data_3ccf8def26d3ce11a547a2b9affe267f
#
_entry.id   3ccf8def26d3ce11a547a2b9affe267f
#
_cell.length_a   1.000
_cell.length_b   1.000
_cell.length_c   1.000
_cell.angle_alpha   90.00
_cell.angle_beta   90.00
_cell.angle_gamma   90.00
#
_symmetry.space_group_name_H-M   'P 1'
#
loop_
_entity.id
_entity.type
_entity.pdbx_description
1 polymer ?
#
loop_
_entity_poly.entity_id
_entity_poly.type
_entity_poly.pdbx_seq_one_letter_code
_entity_poly.pdbx_strand_id
1 'polypeptide(L)'
;MGMSAIRPKPDLLDSDYREALAAYVAYGGEALLARGYELGRKALADGRSIPELVGVHSRALRTLASDDRAPRDPGLLIDSAETFLAETLSPFEMTHRGYRDSLIAWRHINEMLEQEIRRIAHALHDDSGQLLVSVHLQLAAVAREIPAAAPKIQECQQVLDQAEQQLRHLSHELRPMVLDDLGWLAAIEFLAAAVSGRTRIPVDVRSSITQRLPAPVETALYRVVQEALTNAARHSKAAHIVIEIDQELDSLRCLISDDGVGFEVESCVRRGGLGLRGMRERLGALGGTLHIVSAPGQGAQIKFNLPLGR
;
A
#
# COMPACT_ATOMS: atom_id res chain seq x y z
N MET A 1 -18.70 -53.91 4.49
CA MET A 1 -18.77 -52.86 3.43
C MET A 1 -17.46 -52.12 3.44
N GLY A 2 -16.59 -52.43 2.47
CA GLY A 2 -15.21 -51.90 2.41
C GLY A 2 -15.20 -50.49 1.92
N MET A 3 -14.60 -49.59 2.72
CA MET A 3 -14.14 -48.28 2.25
C MET A 3 -12.92 -48.49 1.34
N SER A 4 -13.13 -48.41 0.03
CA SER A 4 -12.08 -48.39 -0.96
C SER A 4 -11.28 -47.08 -0.77
N ALA A 5 -10.07 -47.18 -0.24
CA ALA A 5 -9.12 -46.08 -0.18
C ALA A 5 -8.80 -45.69 -1.65
N ILE A 6 -9.29 -44.51 -2.05
CA ILE A 6 -8.90 -43.86 -3.31
C ILE A 6 -7.39 -43.54 -3.14
N ARG A 7 -6.54 -44.32 -3.81
CA ARG A 7 -5.12 -43.99 -3.97
C ARG A 7 -5.05 -42.67 -4.75
N PRO A 8 -4.45 -41.61 -4.20
CA PRO A 8 -4.26 -40.38 -4.97
C PRO A 8 -3.45 -40.74 -6.24
N LYS A 9 -3.85 -40.19 -7.39
CA LYS A 9 -3.05 -40.25 -8.62
C LYS A 9 -1.62 -39.83 -8.29
N PRO A 10 -0.60 -40.57 -8.75
CA PRO A 10 0.79 -40.18 -8.52
C PRO A 10 0.95 -38.77 -9.09
N ASP A 11 1.39 -37.84 -8.24
CA ASP A 11 1.70 -36.47 -8.65
C ASP A 11 2.86 -36.57 -9.66
N LEU A 12 2.66 -36.09 -10.88
CA LEU A 12 3.67 -36.14 -11.93
C LEU A 12 4.98 -35.52 -11.46
N LEU A 13 4.89 -34.51 -10.58
CA LEU A 13 6.07 -33.89 -9.97
C LEU A 13 6.84 -34.87 -9.07
N ASP A 14 6.16 -35.69 -8.26
CA ASP A 14 6.80 -36.67 -7.39
C ASP A 14 7.60 -37.71 -8.20
N SER A 15 7.07 -38.16 -9.34
CA SER A 15 7.75 -39.12 -10.24
C SER A 15 8.96 -38.49 -10.94
N ASP A 16 8.77 -37.31 -11.55
CA ASP A 16 9.82 -36.58 -12.27
C ASP A 16 10.96 -36.19 -11.33
N TYR A 17 10.62 -35.74 -10.12
CA TYR A 17 11.56 -35.37 -9.08
C TYR A 17 12.43 -36.54 -8.62
N ARG A 18 11.79 -37.68 -8.33
CA ARG A 18 12.49 -38.88 -7.89
C ARG A 18 13.46 -39.39 -8.96
N GLU A 19 13.04 -39.41 -10.23
CA GLU A 19 13.87 -39.84 -11.35
C GLU A 19 15.09 -38.92 -11.52
N ALA A 20 14.88 -37.59 -11.46
CA ALA A 20 15.93 -36.61 -11.60
C ALA A 20 16.92 -36.67 -10.44
N LEU A 21 16.44 -36.80 -9.18
CA LEU A 21 17.28 -36.97 -8.01
C LEU A 21 18.11 -38.26 -8.09
N ALA A 22 17.49 -39.38 -8.50
CA ALA A 22 18.19 -40.67 -8.67
C ALA A 22 19.32 -40.56 -9.68
N ALA A 23 19.04 -39.92 -10.81
CA ALA A 23 20.06 -39.71 -11.84
C ALA A 23 21.21 -38.80 -11.36
N TYR A 24 20.89 -37.74 -10.63
CA TYR A 24 21.91 -36.85 -10.08
C TYR A 24 22.78 -37.53 -9.01
N VAL A 25 22.19 -38.30 -8.11
CA VAL A 25 22.91 -39.07 -7.10
C VAL A 25 23.85 -40.13 -7.77
N ALA A 26 23.40 -40.74 -8.87
CA ALA A 26 24.18 -41.77 -9.56
C ALA A 26 25.32 -41.24 -10.42
N TYR A 27 25.11 -40.15 -11.13
CA TYR A 27 26.03 -39.67 -12.18
C TYR A 27 26.61 -38.27 -11.92
N GLY A 28 25.99 -37.48 -11.06
CA GLY A 28 26.36 -36.08 -10.83
C GLY A 28 26.20 -35.18 -12.07
N GLY A 29 26.85 -34.02 -12.04
CA GLY A 29 27.00 -33.14 -13.18
C GLY A 29 25.98 -32.01 -13.29
N GLU A 30 26.41 -30.91 -13.92
CA GLU A 30 25.62 -29.66 -14.03
C GLU A 30 24.29 -29.85 -14.77
N ALA A 31 24.27 -30.67 -15.81
CA ALA A 31 23.08 -30.91 -16.62
C ALA A 31 21.92 -31.55 -15.79
N LEU A 32 22.29 -32.50 -14.89
CA LEU A 32 21.31 -33.14 -14.01
C LEU A 32 20.88 -32.21 -12.85
N LEU A 33 21.80 -31.38 -12.38
CA LEU A 33 21.51 -30.35 -11.40
C LEU A 33 20.57 -29.28 -11.98
N ALA A 34 20.79 -28.83 -13.21
CA ALA A 34 19.90 -27.92 -13.93
C ALA A 34 18.47 -28.49 -14.10
N ARG A 35 18.32 -29.80 -14.19
CA ARG A 35 17.00 -30.44 -14.18
C ARG A 35 16.28 -30.24 -12.84
N GLY A 36 17.02 -30.22 -11.73
CA GLY A 36 16.49 -29.84 -10.41
C GLY A 36 15.94 -28.42 -10.41
N TYR A 37 16.70 -27.46 -10.94
CA TYR A 37 16.26 -26.07 -11.09
C TYR A 37 14.96 -25.97 -11.91
N GLU A 38 14.87 -26.64 -13.06
CA GLU A 38 13.67 -26.63 -13.89
C GLU A 38 12.44 -27.25 -13.20
N LEU A 39 12.63 -28.29 -12.39
CA LEU A 39 11.56 -28.86 -11.55
C LEU A 39 11.10 -27.85 -10.50
N GLY A 40 12.01 -27.14 -9.86
CA GLY A 40 11.70 -26.04 -8.93
C GLY A 40 10.93 -24.91 -9.61
N ARG A 41 11.35 -24.50 -10.81
CA ARG A 41 10.66 -23.48 -11.61
C ARG A 41 9.25 -23.90 -11.99
N LYS A 42 9.05 -25.15 -12.38
CA LYS A 42 7.74 -25.72 -12.69
C LYS A 42 6.84 -25.76 -11.44
N ALA A 43 7.38 -26.24 -10.31
CA ALA A 43 6.65 -26.28 -9.04
C ALA A 43 6.21 -24.87 -8.59
N LEU A 44 7.07 -23.87 -8.75
CA LEU A 44 6.74 -22.47 -8.46
C LEU A 44 5.62 -21.96 -9.39
N ALA A 45 5.68 -22.25 -10.68
CA ALA A 45 4.66 -21.86 -11.66
C ALA A 45 3.29 -22.53 -11.37
N ASP A 46 3.32 -23.77 -10.87
CA ASP A 46 2.13 -24.52 -10.46
C ASP A 46 1.59 -24.09 -9.08
N GLY A 47 2.20 -23.07 -8.44
CA GLY A 47 1.76 -22.53 -7.15
C GLY A 47 2.08 -23.42 -5.96
N ARG A 48 3.03 -24.37 -6.09
CA ARG A 48 3.45 -25.23 -4.97
C ARG A 48 4.24 -24.43 -3.95
N SER A 49 4.10 -24.80 -2.69
CA SER A 49 4.84 -24.20 -1.59
C SER A 49 6.18 -24.91 -1.34
N ILE A 50 7.13 -24.19 -0.71
CA ILE A 50 8.41 -24.77 -0.30
C ILE A 50 8.22 -26.02 0.61
N PRO A 51 7.31 -26.02 1.63
CA PRO A 51 7.07 -27.21 2.43
C PRO A 51 6.58 -28.44 1.62
N GLU A 52 5.76 -28.22 0.58
CA GLU A 52 5.32 -29.31 -0.31
C GLU A 52 6.50 -29.91 -1.06
N LEU A 53 7.37 -29.05 -1.61
CA LEU A 53 8.57 -29.46 -2.35
C LEU A 53 9.55 -30.23 -1.46
N VAL A 54 9.79 -29.77 -0.23
CA VAL A 54 10.58 -30.49 0.78
C VAL A 54 9.95 -31.85 1.11
N GLY A 55 8.61 -31.92 1.12
CA GLY A 55 7.89 -33.20 1.29
C GLY A 55 8.13 -34.17 0.11
N VAL A 56 8.11 -33.66 -1.13
CA VAL A 56 8.45 -34.45 -2.35
C VAL A 56 9.88 -34.98 -2.26
N HIS A 57 10.84 -34.09 -1.93
CA HIS A 57 12.24 -34.46 -1.76
C HIS A 57 12.43 -35.54 -0.70
N SER A 58 11.82 -35.40 0.47
CA SER A 58 11.93 -36.36 1.57
C SER A 58 11.35 -37.73 1.21
N ARG A 59 10.30 -37.78 0.39
CA ARG A 59 9.75 -39.05 -0.14
C ARG A 59 10.70 -39.68 -1.14
N ALA A 60 11.21 -38.91 -2.07
CA ALA A 60 12.17 -39.36 -3.09
C ALA A 60 13.44 -39.91 -2.44
N LEU A 61 14.01 -39.19 -1.47
CA LEU A 61 15.22 -39.62 -0.75
C LEU A 61 15.01 -40.92 0.01
N ARG A 62 13.88 -41.09 0.71
CA ARG A 62 13.56 -42.35 1.41
C ARG A 62 13.46 -43.54 0.45
N THR A 63 12.86 -43.30 -0.73
CA THR A 63 12.76 -44.36 -1.75
C THR A 63 14.14 -44.74 -2.28
N LEU A 64 15.01 -43.76 -2.55
CA LEU A 64 16.37 -44.00 -2.99
C LEU A 64 17.23 -44.72 -1.95
N ALA A 65 17.13 -44.33 -0.68
CA ALA A 65 17.85 -44.96 0.42
C ALA A 65 17.46 -46.45 0.64
N SER A 66 16.27 -46.84 0.15
CA SER A 66 15.77 -48.23 0.21
C SER A 66 16.08 -49.05 -1.05
N ASP A 67 16.71 -48.45 -2.08
CA ASP A 67 17.04 -49.10 -3.34
C ASP A 67 18.46 -49.68 -3.26
N ASP A 68 18.62 -50.94 -3.68
CA ASP A 68 19.93 -51.64 -3.78
C ASP A 68 20.93 -50.95 -4.71
N ARG A 69 20.45 -49.97 -5.50
CA ARG A 69 21.27 -49.14 -6.42
C ARG A 69 21.76 -47.85 -5.77
N ALA A 70 21.42 -47.57 -4.51
CA ALA A 70 21.92 -46.41 -3.81
C ALA A 70 23.44 -46.46 -3.63
N PRO A 71 24.13 -45.30 -3.61
CA PRO A 71 25.54 -45.27 -3.25
C PRO A 71 25.76 -45.97 -1.90
N ARG A 72 26.80 -46.81 -1.84
CA ARG A 72 27.14 -47.54 -0.58
C ARG A 72 27.61 -46.61 0.54
N ASP A 73 28.02 -45.39 0.20
CA ASP A 73 28.37 -44.33 1.15
C ASP A 73 27.16 -43.45 1.45
N PRO A 74 26.60 -43.50 2.66
CA PRO A 74 25.47 -42.66 3.06
C PRO A 74 25.77 -41.16 3.05
N GLY A 75 27.04 -40.77 3.25
CA GLY A 75 27.46 -39.36 3.21
C GLY A 75 27.28 -38.77 1.82
N LEU A 76 27.76 -39.46 0.80
CA LEU A 76 27.61 -39.05 -0.59
C LEU A 76 26.15 -38.94 -1.05
N LEU A 77 25.28 -39.82 -0.53
CA LEU A 77 23.84 -39.74 -0.83
C LEU A 77 23.22 -38.46 -0.23
N ILE A 78 23.57 -38.15 1.02
CA ILE A 78 23.01 -36.96 1.70
C ILE A 78 23.54 -35.69 1.03
N ASP A 79 24.85 -35.56 0.80
CA ASP A 79 25.45 -34.38 0.19
C ASP A 79 24.87 -34.08 -1.22
N SER A 80 24.70 -35.15 -2.02
CA SER A 80 24.11 -35.03 -3.36
C SER A 80 22.63 -34.64 -3.27
N ALA A 81 21.88 -35.20 -2.33
CA ALA A 81 20.48 -34.89 -2.15
C ALA A 81 20.26 -33.45 -1.65
N GLU A 82 21.11 -32.99 -0.72
CA GLU A 82 21.09 -31.59 -0.25
C GLU A 82 21.41 -30.59 -1.37
N THR A 83 22.45 -30.89 -2.16
CA THR A 83 22.82 -30.05 -3.31
C THR A 83 21.67 -29.96 -4.33
N PHE A 84 21.04 -31.10 -4.65
CA PHE A 84 19.92 -31.15 -5.58
C PHE A 84 18.70 -30.40 -5.04
N LEU A 85 18.40 -30.50 -3.75
CA LEU A 85 17.32 -29.77 -3.11
C LEU A 85 17.59 -28.26 -3.13
N ALA A 86 18.82 -27.83 -2.80
CA ALA A 86 19.22 -26.44 -2.83
C ALA A 86 19.00 -25.81 -4.22
N GLU A 87 19.40 -26.53 -5.28
CA GLU A 87 19.18 -26.08 -6.65
C GLU A 87 17.70 -26.03 -7.02
N THR A 88 16.91 -27.02 -6.57
CA THR A 88 15.46 -27.05 -6.81
C THR A 88 14.74 -25.90 -6.09
N LEU A 89 15.26 -25.45 -4.94
CA LEU A 89 14.69 -24.31 -4.18
C LEU A 89 15.16 -22.94 -4.72
N SER A 90 16.22 -22.89 -5.51
CA SER A 90 16.80 -21.66 -6.03
C SER A 90 15.79 -20.74 -6.75
N PRO A 91 14.84 -21.22 -7.60
CA PRO A 91 13.82 -20.38 -8.21
C PRO A 91 12.92 -19.66 -7.20
N PHE A 92 12.61 -20.31 -6.07
CA PHE A 92 11.79 -19.72 -5.00
C PHE A 92 12.56 -18.59 -4.29
N GLU A 93 13.84 -18.80 -4.02
CA GLU A 93 14.69 -17.78 -3.41
C GLU A 93 14.86 -16.56 -4.32
N MET A 94 15.15 -16.77 -5.62
CA MET A 94 15.28 -15.70 -6.59
C MET A 94 14.01 -14.87 -6.71
N THR A 95 12.84 -15.51 -6.75
CA THR A 95 11.56 -14.83 -6.81
C THR A 95 11.30 -14.01 -5.55
N HIS A 96 11.62 -14.56 -4.38
CA HIS A 96 11.46 -13.87 -3.10
C HIS A 96 12.40 -12.67 -2.97
N ARG A 97 13.66 -12.79 -3.42
CA ARG A 97 14.62 -11.67 -3.48
C ARG A 97 14.13 -10.57 -4.42
N GLY A 98 13.75 -10.92 -5.64
CA GLY A 98 13.22 -9.96 -6.62
C GLY A 98 11.98 -9.21 -6.13
N TYR A 99 11.09 -9.89 -5.41
CA TYR A 99 9.93 -9.24 -4.78
C TYR A 99 10.34 -8.24 -3.68
N ARG A 100 11.29 -8.62 -2.82
CA ARG A 100 11.82 -7.71 -1.77
C ARG A 100 12.51 -6.49 -2.38
N ASP A 101 13.34 -6.69 -3.38
CA ASP A 101 14.06 -5.60 -4.05
C ASP A 101 13.07 -4.64 -4.75
N SER A 102 12.04 -5.19 -5.37
CA SER A 102 10.95 -4.39 -5.95
C SER A 102 10.19 -3.58 -4.90
N LEU A 103 9.91 -4.14 -3.72
CA LEU A 103 9.26 -3.41 -2.63
C LEU A 103 10.13 -2.26 -2.09
N ILE A 104 11.44 -2.47 -1.98
CA ILE A 104 12.39 -1.44 -1.56
C ILE A 104 12.44 -0.32 -2.59
N ALA A 105 12.55 -0.66 -3.88
CA ALA A 105 12.55 0.30 -4.98
C ALA A 105 11.23 1.12 -5.01
N TRP A 106 10.08 0.46 -4.85
CA TRP A 106 8.78 1.12 -4.77
C TRP A 106 8.67 2.10 -3.59
N ARG A 107 9.19 1.73 -2.42
CA ARG A 107 9.22 2.64 -1.26
C ARG A 107 10.05 3.87 -1.57
N HIS A 108 11.24 3.69 -2.12
CA HIS A 108 12.13 4.78 -2.45
C HIS A 108 11.52 5.74 -3.50
N ILE A 109 10.91 5.20 -4.56
CA ILE A 109 10.18 6.00 -5.56
C ILE A 109 9.04 6.79 -4.91
N ASN A 110 8.29 6.16 -4.01
CA ASN A 110 7.17 6.81 -3.33
C ASN A 110 7.63 7.96 -2.41
N GLU A 111 8.74 7.76 -1.69
CA GLU A 111 9.37 8.79 -0.86
C GLU A 111 9.88 9.97 -1.70
N MET A 112 10.53 9.70 -2.82
CA MET A 112 10.97 10.73 -3.76
C MET A 112 9.78 11.52 -4.34
N LEU A 113 8.72 10.84 -4.75
CA LEU A 113 7.50 11.49 -5.25
C LEU A 113 6.83 12.37 -4.19
N GLU A 114 6.77 11.91 -2.94
CA GLU A 114 6.23 12.71 -1.84
C GLU A 114 7.08 13.95 -1.56
N GLN A 115 8.40 13.84 -1.64
CA GLN A 115 9.32 14.98 -1.50
C GLN A 115 9.15 15.98 -2.64
N GLU A 116 9.03 15.51 -3.88
CA GLU A 116 8.85 16.38 -5.03
C GLU A 116 7.48 17.08 -5.01
N ILE A 117 6.42 16.38 -4.64
CA ILE A 117 5.10 16.97 -4.43
C ILE A 117 5.15 18.05 -3.35
N ARG A 118 5.89 17.82 -2.25
CA ARG A 118 6.12 18.83 -1.21
C ARG A 118 6.79 20.06 -1.78
N ARG A 119 7.89 19.87 -2.53
CA ARG A 119 8.64 20.97 -3.14
C ARG A 119 7.78 21.81 -4.08
N ILE A 120 6.98 21.15 -4.92
CA ILE A 120 6.07 21.81 -5.86
C ILE A 120 4.98 22.60 -5.10
N ALA A 121 4.37 22.02 -4.08
CA ALA A 121 3.33 22.66 -3.30
C ALA A 121 3.86 23.94 -2.59
N HIS A 122 5.07 23.89 -2.01
CA HIS A 122 5.73 25.06 -1.41
C HIS A 122 6.04 26.13 -2.46
N ALA A 123 6.64 25.75 -3.60
CA ALA A 123 6.95 26.71 -4.66
C ALA A 123 5.69 27.39 -5.22
N LEU A 124 4.61 26.63 -5.42
CA LEU A 124 3.33 27.20 -5.85
C LEU A 124 2.76 28.19 -4.85
N HIS A 125 2.86 27.90 -3.57
CA HIS A 125 2.33 28.78 -2.53
C HIS A 125 3.17 30.05 -2.35
N ASP A 126 4.47 29.88 -2.14
CA ASP A 126 5.35 30.99 -1.79
C ASP A 126 5.57 31.94 -2.98
N ASP A 127 5.98 31.38 -4.13
CA ASP A 127 6.30 32.20 -5.31
C ASP A 127 5.06 32.84 -5.91
N SER A 128 3.98 32.05 -6.08
CA SER A 128 2.74 32.54 -6.68
C SER A 128 1.97 33.47 -5.74
N GLY A 129 1.95 33.17 -4.44
CA GLY A 129 1.29 34.03 -3.44
C GLY A 129 1.93 35.41 -3.36
N GLN A 130 3.27 35.50 -3.30
CA GLN A 130 4.00 36.77 -3.27
C GLN A 130 3.75 37.59 -4.54
N LEU A 131 3.75 36.97 -5.72
CA LEU A 131 3.46 37.65 -6.98
C LEU A 131 2.04 38.22 -7.02
N LEU A 132 1.03 37.45 -6.59
CA LEU A 132 -0.36 37.91 -6.55
C LEU A 132 -0.57 39.07 -5.59
N VAL A 133 0.05 39.04 -4.40
CA VAL A 133 0.02 40.15 -3.46
C VAL A 133 0.69 41.41 -4.06
N SER A 134 1.82 41.26 -4.77
CA SER A 134 2.47 42.35 -5.44
C SER A 134 1.58 43.00 -6.51
N VAL A 135 0.91 42.19 -7.33
CA VAL A 135 -0.03 42.68 -8.35
C VAL A 135 -1.23 43.38 -7.70
N HIS A 136 -1.79 42.85 -6.61
CA HIS A 136 -2.86 43.49 -5.87
C HIS A 136 -2.47 44.89 -5.34
N LEU A 137 -1.27 45.03 -4.81
CA LEU A 137 -0.75 46.32 -4.32
C LEU A 137 -0.57 47.33 -5.48
N GLN A 138 -0.07 46.89 -6.64
CA GLN A 138 0.08 47.72 -7.81
C GLN A 138 -1.29 48.17 -8.35
N LEU A 139 -2.25 47.29 -8.46
CA LEU A 139 -3.61 47.65 -8.89
C LEU A 139 -4.29 48.62 -7.92
N ALA A 140 -4.08 48.45 -6.63
CA ALA A 140 -4.59 49.37 -5.61
C ALA A 140 -3.93 50.78 -5.73
N ALA A 141 -2.64 50.88 -6.09
CA ALA A 141 -1.98 52.13 -6.35
C ALA A 141 -2.56 52.82 -7.60
N VAL A 142 -2.72 52.11 -8.71
CA VAL A 142 -3.32 52.66 -9.95
C VAL A 142 -4.76 53.12 -9.72
N ALA A 143 -5.56 52.40 -8.91
CA ALA A 143 -6.91 52.81 -8.57
C ALA A 143 -6.96 54.16 -7.81
N ARG A 144 -5.94 54.46 -7.00
CA ARG A 144 -5.82 55.75 -6.29
C ARG A 144 -5.40 56.89 -7.23
N GLU A 145 -4.50 56.61 -8.17
CA GLU A 145 -4.01 57.63 -9.13
C GLU A 145 -5.07 57.94 -10.21
N ILE A 146 -5.85 56.93 -10.62
CA ILE A 146 -6.84 57.07 -11.67
C ILE A 146 -8.23 56.61 -11.18
N PRO A 147 -8.98 57.44 -10.45
CA PRO A 147 -10.28 57.04 -9.88
C PRO A 147 -11.30 56.60 -10.93
N ALA A 148 -11.23 57.08 -12.15
CA ALA A 148 -12.09 56.68 -13.25
C ALA A 148 -11.87 55.18 -13.68
N ALA A 149 -10.68 54.62 -13.40
CA ALA A 149 -10.37 53.23 -13.70
C ALA A 149 -10.76 52.26 -12.56
N ALA A 150 -11.15 52.78 -11.40
CA ALA A 150 -11.41 51.98 -10.21
C ALA A 150 -12.40 50.79 -10.45
N PRO A 151 -13.52 50.95 -11.17
CA PRO A 151 -14.43 49.80 -11.41
C PRO A 151 -13.75 48.67 -12.18
N LYS A 152 -12.95 49.01 -13.21
CA LYS A 152 -12.25 48.01 -14.02
C LYS A 152 -11.12 47.33 -13.30
N ILE A 153 -10.46 48.08 -12.38
CA ILE A 153 -9.42 47.54 -11.49
C ILE A 153 -10.05 46.56 -10.52
N GLN A 154 -11.24 46.86 -10.00
CA GLN A 154 -11.96 45.96 -9.10
C GLN A 154 -12.34 44.63 -9.77
N GLU A 155 -12.75 44.68 -11.05
CA GLU A 155 -12.96 43.45 -11.84
C GLU A 155 -11.68 42.61 -11.96
N CYS A 156 -10.53 43.25 -12.22
CA CYS A 156 -9.25 42.57 -12.29
C CYS A 156 -8.86 41.95 -10.95
N GLN A 157 -9.09 42.66 -9.84
CA GLN A 157 -8.84 42.12 -8.49
C GLN A 157 -9.71 40.90 -8.19
N GLN A 158 -10.98 40.87 -8.59
CA GLN A 158 -11.85 39.70 -8.43
C GLN A 158 -11.31 38.47 -9.20
N VAL A 159 -10.76 38.67 -10.41
CA VAL A 159 -10.17 37.58 -11.18
C VAL A 159 -8.89 37.06 -10.50
N LEU A 160 -8.09 37.96 -9.92
CA LEU A 160 -6.89 37.59 -9.15
C LEU A 160 -7.26 36.81 -7.88
N ASP A 161 -8.31 37.22 -7.16
CA ASP A 161 -8.82 36.50 -5.98
C ASP A 161 -9.25 35.08 -6.35
N GLN A 162 -9.93 34.91 -7.49
CA GLN A 162 -10.31 33.60 -8.00
C GLN A 162 -9.07 32.76 -8.35
N ALA A 163 -8.07 33.33 -9.00
CA ALA A 163 -6.83 32.64 -9.33
C ALA A 163 -6.07 32.21 -8.06
N GLU A 164 -6.02 33.10 -7.06
CA GLU A 164 -5.41 32.78 -5.76
C GLU A 164 -6.13 31.62 -5.07
N GLN A 165 -7.46 31.62 -5.07
CA GLN A 165 -8.24 30.52 -4.50
C GLN A 165 -8.00 29.21 -5.24
N GLN A 166 -7.88 29.23 -6.56
CA GLN A 166 -7.56 28.03 -7.34
C GLN A 166 -6.15 27.50 -7.06
N LEU A 167 -5.15 28.39 -6.95
CA LEU A 167 -3.78 28.00 -6.59
C LEU A 167 -3.69 27.44 -5.18
N ARG A 168 -4.37 28.03 -4.21
CA ARG A 168 -4.49 27.48 -2.86
C ARG A 168 -5.13 26.11 -2.89
N HIS A 169 -6.21 25.93 -3.66
CA HIS A 169 -6.88 24.64 -3.78
C HIS A 169 -5.95 23.56 -4.37
N LEU A 170 -5.21 23.87 -5.43
CA LEU A 170 -4.21 23.00 -6.05
C LEU A 170 -3.07 22.64 -5.08
N SER A 171 -2.53 23.61 -4.36
CA SER A 171 -1.49 23.36 -3.35
C SER A 171 -2.00 22.42 -2.26
N HIS A 172 -3.25 22.59 -1.82
CA HIS A 172 -3.88 21.71 -0.83
C HIS A 172 -4.20 20.31 -1.36
N GLU A 173 -4.54 20.16 -2.65
CA GLU A 173 -4.71 18.83 -3.24
C GLU A 173 -3.37 18.08 -3.38
N LEU A 174 -2.29 18.79 -3.73
CA LEU A 174 -0.96 18.22 -3.87
C LEU A 174 -0.37 17.84 -2.49
N ARG A 175 -0.39 18.77 -1.54
CA ARG A 175 -0.02 18.55 -0.13
C ARG A 175 -0.55 19.72 0.71
N PRO A 176 -1.28 19.44 1.79
CA PRO A 176 -1.74 20.51 2.64
C PRO A 176 -0.56 21.10 3.42
N MET A 177 -0.17 22.32 3.12
CA MET A 177 0.75 23.11 3.95
C MET A 177 0.20 23.29 5.36
N VAL A 178 -1.13 23.30 5.50
CA VAL A 178 -1.84 23.27 6.78
C VAL A 178 -1.34 22.15 7.69
N LEU A 179 -0.92 21.00 7.13
CA LEU A 179 -0.35 19.89 7.92
C LEU A 179 1.00 20.27 8.54
N ASP A 180 1.86 20.95 7.78
CA ASP A 180 3.18 21.35 8.25
C ASP A 180 3.08 22.55 9.22
N ASP A 181 2.20 23.53 8.93
CA ASP A 181 2.07 24.78 9.70
C ASP A 181 1.15 24.65 10.92
N LEU A 182 -0.06 24.11 10.75
CA LEU A 182 -1.10 24.06 11.78
C LEU A 182 -1.29 22.65 12.38
N GLY A 183 -0.68 21.62 11.79
CA GLY A 183 -0.74 20.24 12.27
C GLY A 183 -1.90 19.43 11.69
N TRP A 184 -1.90 18.16 12.06
CA TRP A 184 -2.77 17.14 11.49
C TRP A 184 -4.27 17.39 11.73
N LEU A 185 -4.67 17.92 12.90
CA LEU A 185 -6.08 18.12 13.21
C LEU A 185 -6.68 19.22 12.33
N ALA A 186 -6.04 20.39 12.26
CA ALA A 186 -6.47 21.48 11.39
C ALA A 186 -6.48 21.07 9.91
N ALA A 187 -5.51 20.26 9.48
CA ALA A 187 -5.46 19.73 8.12
C ALA A 187 -6.65 18.79 7.83
N ILE A 188 -7.04 17.93 8.77
CA ILE A 188 -8.18 17.02 8.61
C ILE A 188 -9.49 17.81 8.63
N GLU A 189 -9.66 18.79 9.53
CA GLU A 189 -10.84 19.65 9.58
C GLU A 189 -11.01 20.44 8.27
N PHE A 190 -9.91 20.99 7.74
CA PHE A 190 -9.93 21.67 6.44
C PHE A 190 -10.33 20.73 5.29
N LEU A 191 -9.78 19.52 5.27
CA LEU A 191 -10.14 18.50 4.28
C LEU A 191 -11.61 18.09 4.38
N ALA A 192 -12.13 17.91 5.60
CA ALA A 192 -13.52 17.59 5.87
C ALA A 192 -14.46 18.70 5.36
N ALA A 193 -14.14 19.97 5.65
CA ALA A 193 -14.87 21.12 5.18
C ALA A 193 -14.88 21.21 3.64
N ALA A 194 -13.74 20.98 2.98
CA ALA A 194 -13.65 20.98 1.53
C ALA A 194 -14.49 19.87 0.87
N VAL A 195 -14.47 18.65 1.44
CA VAL A 195 -15.31 17.53 0.97
C VAL A 195 -16.78 17.85 1.17
N SER A 196 -17.15 18.32 2.36
CA SER A 196 -18.54 18.68 2.70
C SER A 196 -19.08 19.77 1.76
N GLY A 197 -18.30 20.83 1.50
CA GLY A 197 -18.68 21.92 0.59
C GLY A 197 -18.93 21.46 -0.85
N ARG A 198 -18.10 20.52 -1.33
CA ARG A 198 -18.18 20.00 -2.72
C ARG A 198 -19.29 18.97 -2.89
N THR A 199 -19.47 18.06 -1.95
CA THR A 199 -20.40 16.93 -2.06
C THR A 199 -21.74 17.16 -1.41
N ARG A 200 -21.84 18.16 -0.54
CA ARG A 200 -22.97 18.43 0.37
C ARG A 200 -23.22 17.30 1.38
N ILE A 201 -22.26 16.43 1.60
CA ILE A 201 -22.29 15.40 2.64
C ILE A 201 -21.63 16.00 3.89
N PRO A 202 -22.33 16.16 5.01
CA PRO A 202 -21.73 16.60 6.27
C PRO A 202 -20.62 15.66 6.71
N VAL A 203 -19.49 16.22 7.14
CA VAL A 203 -18.34 15.47 7.67
C VAL A 203 -18.04 16.01 9.07
N ASP A 204 -18.27 15.19 10.09
CA ASP A 204 -17.94 15.51 11.47
C ASP A 204 -16.56 14.99 11.84
N VAL A 205 -15.72 15.87 12.40
CA VAL A 205 -14.40 15.50 12.93
C VAL A 205 -14.43 15.64 14.44
N ARG A 206 -14.08 14.56 15.14
CA ARG A 206 -14.01 14.49 16.60
C ARG A 206 -12.65 13.99 17.01
N SER A 207 -11.99 14.71 17.90
CA SER A 207 -10.70 14.26 18.44
C SER A 207 -10.61 14.53 19.94
N SER A 208 -10.08 13.56 20.67
CA SER A 208 -9.70 13.71 22.08
C SER A 208 -8.29 14.30 22.25
N ILE A 209 -7.52 14.44 21.16
CA ILE A 209 -6.15 14.96 21.17
C ILE A 209 -6.01 16.13 20.20
N THR A 210 -5.20 17.10 20.59
CA THR A 210 -4.93 18.30 19.78
C THR A 210 -3.41 18.54 19.59
N GLN A 211 -2.58 17.78 20.31
CA GLN A 211 -1.14 17.91 20.26
C GLN A 211 -0.55 17.42 18.93
N ARG A 212 0.62 17.97 18.58
CA ARG A 212 1.39 17.49 17.42
C ARG A 212 1.83 16.05 17.62
N LEU A 213 1.81 15.32 16.53
CA LEU A 213 2.29 13.95 16.45
C LEU A 213 3.64 13.90 15.70
N PRO A 214 4.40 12.80 15.76
CA PRO A 214 5.58 12.64 14.90
C PRO A 214 5.20 12.84 13.42
N ALA A 215 5.99 13.62 12.68
CA ALA A 215 5.68 14.01 11.31
C ALA A 215 5.31 12.83 10.37
N PRO A 216 5.96 11.64 10.44
CA PRO A 216 5.54 10.48 9.65
C PRO A 216 4.12 9.99 10.00
N VAL A 217 3.73 10.07 11.30
CA VAL A 217 2.40 9.68 11.78
C VAL A 217 1.35 10.67 11.30
N GLU A 218 1.60 11.99 11.42
CA GLU A 218 0.71 13.04 10.90
C GLU A 218 0.47 12.87 9.40
N THR A 219 1.53 12.63 8.64
CA THR A 219 1.43 12.42 7.19
C THR A 219 0.62 11.15 6.85
N ALA A 220 0.87 10.04 7.54
CA ALA A 220 0.14 8.80 7.31
C ALA A 220 -1.34 8.94 7.67
N LEU A 221 -1.64 9.54 8.84
CA LEU A 221 -3.00 9.83 9.30
C LEU A 221 -3.75 10.67 8.25
N TYR A 222 -3.17 11.79 7.85
CA TYR A 222 -3.77 12.68 6.86
C TYR A 222 -4.07 11.96 5.53
N ARG A 223 -3.11 11.21 5.00
CA ARG A 223 -3.26 10.50 3.72
C ARG A 223 -4.31 9.40 3.77
N VAL A 224 -4.42 8.68 4.90
CA VAL A 224 -5.46 7.66 5.05
C VAL A 224 -6.84 8.30 5.14
N VAL A 225 -6.97 9.40 5.89
CA VAL A 225 -8.23 10.16 5.97
C VAL A 225 -8.61 10.74 4.61
N GLN A 226 -7.66 11.30 3.86
CA GLN A 226 -7.87 11.84 2.52
C GLN A 226 -8.42 10.78 1.55
N GLU A 227 -7.80 9.60 1.54
CA GLU A 227 -8.23 8.48 0.70
C GLU A 227 -9.62 7.98 1.10
N ALA A 228 -9.87 7.85 2.41
CA ALA A 228 -11.16 7.43 2.93
C ALA A 228 -12.28 8.40 2.56
N LEU A 229 -12.07 9.70 2.75
CA LEU A 229 -13.03 10.75 2.37
C LEU A 229 -13.25 10.80 0.86
N THR A 230 -12.19 10.62 0.07
CA THR A 230 -12.30 10.57 -1.40
C THR A 230 -13.14 9.38 -1.85
N ASN A 231 -12.94 8.22 -1.23
CA ASN A 231 -13.70 7.01 -1.52
C ASN A 231 -15.17 7.18 -1.11
N ALA A 232 -15.43 7.72 0.07
CA ALA A 232 -16.78 8.03 0.52
C ALA A 232 -17.48 9.02 -0.43
N ALA A 233 -16.83 10.12 -0.78
CA ALA A 233 -17.35 11.13 -1.71
C ALA A 233 -17.71 10.58 -3.08
N ARG A 234 -16.92 9.63 -3.61
CA ARG A 234 -17.11 9.07 -4.95
C ARG A 234 -18.08 7.89 -5.00
N HIS A 235 -18.14 7.10 -3.93
CA HIS A 235 -18.72 5.75 -4.01
C HIS A 235 -19.82 5.49 -2.99
N SER A 236 -19.84 6.20 -1.82
CA SER A 236 -20.71 5.80 -0.72
C SER A 236 -22.17 6.22 -0.92
N LYS A 237 -22.46 7.32 -1.59
CA LYS A 237 -23.79 7.97 -1.55
C LYS A 237 -24.28 8.18 -0.11
N ALA A 238 -23.38 8.41 0.82
CA ALA A 238 -23.68 8.61 2.22
C ALA A 238 -24.45 9.91 2.45
N ALA A 239 -25.25 9.94 3.50
CA ALA A 239 -25.86 11.15 4.01
C ALA A 239 -24.97 11.84 5.06
N HIS A 240 -24.04 11.09 5.69
CA HIS A 240 -23.17 11.60 6.74
C HIS A 240 -21.85 10.81 6.83
N ILE A 241 -20.75 11.49 7.19
CA ILE A 241 -19.44 10.89 7.44
C ILE A 241 -18.96 11.36 8.81
N VAL A 242 -18.40 10.45 9.60
CA VAL A 242 -17.82 10.75 10.93
C VAL A 242 -16.36 10.28 10.95
N ILE A 243 -15.49 11.13 11.47
CA ILE A 243 -14.07 10.84 11.73
C ILE A 243 -13.86 11.00 13.24
N GLU A 244 -13.44 9.93 13.88
CA GLU A 244 -13.12 9.92 15.32
C GLU A 244 -11.65 9.56 15.49
N ILE A 245 -10.91 10.39 16.26
CA ILE A 245 -9.46 10.23 16.46
C ILE A 245 -9.17 10.33 17.93
N ASP A 246 -8.67 9.24 18.50
CA ASP A 246 -8.39 9.10 19.91
C ASP A 246 -6.98 8.55 20.14
N GLN A 247 -6.43 8.86 21.30
CA GLN A 247 -5.19 8.26 21.77
C GLN A 247 -5.50 7.23 22.86
N GLU A 248 -5.01 6.00 22.65
CA GLU A 248 -5.05 4.93 23.63
C GLU A 248 -3.62 4.55 24.00
N LEU A 249 -3.18 4.88 25.23
CA LEU A 249 -1.82 4.62 25.70
C LEU A 249 -0.75 5.17 24.75
N ASP A 250 0.01 4.29 24.09
CA ASP A 250 1.10 4.61 23.16
C ASP A 250 0.68 4.46 21.69
N SER A 251 -0.61 4.52 21.40
CA SER A 251 -1.14 4.39 20.02
C SER A 251 -2.22 5.42 19.71
N LEU A 252 -2.24 5.85 18.45
CA LEU A 252 -3.32 6.64 17.86
C LEU A 252 -4.34 5.68 17.27
N ARG A 253 -5.59 5.86 17.62
CA ARG A 253 -6.73 5.16 17.02
C ARG A 253 -7.56 6.12 16.18
N CYS A 254 -7.88 5.71 14.95
CA CYS A 254 -8.78 6.47 14.10
C CYS A 254 -9.88 5.57 13.56
N LEU A 255 -11.10 6.09 13.58
CA LEU A 255 -12.30 5.51 12.99
C LEU A 255 -12.90 6.50 12.00
N ILE A 256 -13.07 6.07 10.76
CA ILE A 256 -13.79 6.81 9.73
C ILE A 256 -14.99 5.97 9.33
N SER A 257 -16.19 6.53 9.42
CA SER A 257 -17.44 5.82 9.12
C SER A 257 -18.33 6.65 8.22
N ASP A 258 -18.97 6.00 7.24
CA ASP A 258 -20.04 6.54 6.44
C ASP A 258 -21.30 5.67 6.53
N ASP A 259 -22.47 6.27 6.36
CA ASP A 259 -23.78 5.62 6.36
C ASP A 259 -24.27 5.28 4.93
N GLY A 260 -23.35 5.11 3.99
CA GLY A 260 -23.67 4.94 2.58
C GLY A 260 -24.06 3.52 2.17
N VAL A 261 -23.92 3.25 0.86
CA VAL A 261 -24.33 1.98 0.26
C VAL A 261 -23.43 0.80 0.62
N GLY A 262 -22.24 1.04 1.18
CA GLY A 262 -21.28 0.00 1.52
C GLY A 262 -20.79 -0.82 0.32
N PHE A 263 -19.93 -1.79 0.58
CA PHE A 263 -19.35 -2.66 -0.45
C PHE A 263 -18.87 -3.99 0.14
N GLU A 264 -18.64 -4.98 -0.72
CA GLU A 264 -18.04 -6.26 -0.33
C GLU A 264 -16.50 -6.13 -0.36
N VAL A 265 -15.88 -6.19 0.82
CA VAL A 265 -14.44 -5.91 1.01
C VAL A 265 -13.55 -6.86 0.22
N GLU A 266 -13.86 -8.18 0.25
CA GLU A 266 -13.06 -9.19 -0.45
C GLU A 266 -13.07 -9.01 -1.97
N SER A 267 -14.20 -8.65 -2.55
CA SER A 267 -14.34 -8.36 -3.97
C SER A 267 -13.56 -7.13 -4.38
N CYS A 268 -13.56 -6.08 -3.54
CA CYS A 268 -12.82 -4.87 -3.79
C CYS A 268 -11.31 -5.12 -3.79
N VAL A 269 -10.80 -5.88 -2.83
CA VAL A 269 -9.37 -6.27 -2.74
C VAL A 269 -8.96 -7.11 -3.95
N ARG A 270 -9.76 -8.07 -4.39
CA ARG A 270 -9.48 -8.91 -5.57
C ARG A 270 -9.43 -8.12 -6.89
N ARG A 271 -10.24 -7.08 -7.03
CA ARG A 271 -10.27 -6.22 -8.23
C ARG A 271 -9.15 -5.19 -8.28
N GLY A 272 -8.17 -5.26 -7.37
CA GLY A 272 -7.01 -4.38 -7.35
C GLY A 272 -7.29 -3.00 -6.78
N GLY A 273 -8.09 -2.89 -5.72
CA GLY A 273 -8.37 -1.65 -5.01
C GLY A 273 -7.10 -0.97 -4.50
N LEU A 274 -6.48 -0.16 -5.37
CA LEU A 274 -5.19 0.50 -5.10
C LEU A 274 -5.24 1.39 -3.86
N GLY A 275 -6.37 2.07 -3.61
CA GLY A 275 -6.56 2.95 -2.45
C GLY A 275 -6.48 2.19 -1.12
N LEU A 276 -7.22 1.08 -0.99
CA LEU A 276 -7.23 0.25 0.23
C LEU A 276 -5.86 -0.40 0.48
N ARG A 277 -5.19 -0.81 -0.58
CA ARG A 277 -3.84 -1.36 -0.52
C ARG A 277 -2.83 -0.29 -0.08
N GLY A 278 -2.89 0.90 -0.67
CA GLY A 278 -2.02 2.03 -0.31
C GLY A 278 -2.19 2.48 1.14
N MET A 279 -3.43 2.49 1.66
CA MET A 279 -3.69 2.74 3.08
C MET A 279 -3.01 1.69 3.97
N ARG A 280 -3.14 0.39 3.64
CA ARG A 280 -2.55 -0.70 4.43
C ARG A 280 -1.02 -0.66 4.41
N GLU A 281 -0.41 -0.42 3.25
CA GLU A 281 1.05 -0.32 3.11
C GLU A 281 1.61 0.88 3.89
N ARG A 282 0.94 2.03 3.83
CA ARG A 282 1.35 3.24 4.54
C ARG A 282 1.28 3.09 6.05
N LEU A 283 0.21 2.52 6.57
CA LEU A 283 0.08 2.24 8.00
C LEU A 283 1.06 1.16 8.46
N GLY A 284 1.21 0.09 7.67
CA GLY A 284 2.15 -1.00 7.96
C GLY A 284 3.61 -0.56 8.00
N ALA A 285 4.01 0.45 7.22
CA ALA A 285 5.36 1.03 7.27
C ALA A 285 5.69 1.68 8.62
N LEU A 286 4.67 2.10 9.38
CA LEU A 286 4.78 2.66 10.73
C LEU A 286 4.41 1.65 11.83
N GLY A 287 4.29 0.37 11.52
CA GLY A 287 3.85 -0.66 12.46
C GLY A 287 2.37 -0.62 12.81
N GLY A 288 1.57 0.14 12.05
CA GLY A 288 0.14 0.26 12.24
C GLY A 288 -0.67 -0.89 11.64
N THR A 289 -1.95 -0.95 12.01
CA THR A 289 -2.91 -1.96 11.53
C THR A 289 -4.13 -1.28 10.92
N LEU A 290 -4.72 -1.90 9.88
CA LEU A 290 -5.92 -1.43 9.20
C LEU A 290 -6.98 -2.51 9.17
N HIS A 291 -8.18 -2.18 9.65
CA HIS A 291 -9.39 -3.01 9.59
C HIS A 291 -10.49 -2.26 8.84
N ILE A 292 -11.08 -2.93 7.86
CA ILE A 292 -12.18 -2.39 7.07
C ILE A 292 -13.40 -3.28 7.26
N VAL A 293 -14.50 -2.66 7.66
CA VAL A 293 -15.80 -3.34 7.84
C VAL A 293 -16.79 -2.66 6.92
N SER A 294 -17.34 -3.39 5.96
CA SER A 294 -18.39 -2.90 5.06
C SER A 294 -19.20 -4.06 4.53
N ALA A 295 -20.47 -3.82 4.31
CA ALA A 295 -21.37 -4.72 3.60
C ALA A 295 -22.36 -3.90 2.77
N PRO A 296 -22.90 -4.42 1.66
CA PRO A 296 -23.91 -3.76 0.87
C PRO A 296 -25.11 -3.29 1.70
N GLY A 297 -25.42 -1.99 1.66
CA GLY A 297 -26.49 -1.36 2.41
C GLY A 297 -26.17 -1.00 3.87
N GLN A 298 -24.92 -1.21 4.35
CA GLN A 298 -24.55 -0.96 5.75
C GLN A 298 -23.46 0.11 5.93
N GLY A 299 -23.15 0.87 4.87
CA GLY A 299 -22.06 1.84 4.89
C GLY A 299 -20.67 1.19 4.97
N ALA A 300 -19.68 1.99 5.32
CA ALA A 300 -18.33 1.49 5.52
C ALA A 300 -17.70 2.08 6.79
N GLN A 301 -16.83 1.30 7.41
CA GLN A 301 -16.00 1.69 8.54
C GLN A 301 -14.55 1.33 8.26
N ILE A 302 -13.69 2.33 8.36
CA ILE A 302 -12.23 2.19 8.25
C ILE A 302 -11.66 2.47 9.64
N LYS A 303 -11.09 1.44 10.27
CA LYS A 303 -10.48 1.51 11.60
C LYS A 303 -9.01 1.26 11.49
N PHE A 304 -8.19 2.10 12.07
CA PHE A 304 -6.76 1.85 12.12
C PHE A 304 -6.12 2.33 13.41
N ASN A 305 -5.01 1.71 13.75
CA ASN A 305 -4.16 2.08 14.86
C ASN A 305 -2.75 2.37 14.36
N LEU A 306 -2.13 3.41 14.91
CA LEU A 306 -0.74 3.79 14.65
C LEU A 306 0.01 3.87 15.99
N PRO A 307 1.12 3.14 16.16
CA PRO A 307 1.95 3.30 17.35
C PRO A 307 2.59 4.68 17.35
N LEU A 308 2.53 5.35 18.49
CA LEU A 308 3.16 6.66 18.71
C LEU A 308 4.56 6.48 19.30
N GLY A 309 5.43 5.71 18.69
CA GLY A 309 6.75 5.34 19.21
C GLY A 309 7.32 6.34 20.23
N ARG A 310 7.88 5.76 21.31
CA ARG A 310 8.62 6.54 22.33
C ARG A 310 9.87 7.15 21.75
#